data_f6c2b1824043c7637745283fc418e310
#
_entry.id   f6c2b1824043c7637745283fc418e310
#
_cell.length_a   1.000
_cell.length_b   1.000
_cell.length_c   1.000
_cell.angle_alpha   90.00
_cell.angle_beta   90.00
_cell.angle_gamma   90.00
#
_symmetry.space_group_name_H-M   'P 1'
#
loop_
_entity.id
_entity.type
_entity.pdbx_description
1 polymer ?
#
loop_
_entity_poly.entity_id
_entity_poly.type
_entity_poly.pdbx_seq_one_letter_code
_entity_poly.pdbx_strand_id
1 'polypeptide(L)'
;TNGDPVLRGMFGSRLNILTNGGMMLGACPGRMDAPTSYISPETYDQLTVIKGPQTVLWGPGASAGTILFEREPEHFGELGTRVNASLLAGSNGRFDKTIDAAAGGPLGYVRVIGNTAHADDYKDGNGDTVPSRYDKWNGDIALGWTPDADTLLELTAGKGDGEARSAGRGMDGSQYKRESLGLRFEKSNIGDVLDKIEAQVYYNYADHVMDNYTLRTPSGTGMMAGPMASN
;
A
#
# COMPACT_ATOMS: atom_id res chain seq x y z
N THR A 1 -8.58 -3.92 -8.23
CA THR A 1 -7.63 -3.26 -7.33
C THR A 1 -7.99 -3.34 -5.87
N ASN A 2 -9.13 -3.84 -5.51
CA ASN A 2 -9.61 -4.06 -4.15
C ASN A 2 -9.36 -5.51 -3.71
N GLY A 3 -8.14 -5.98 -3.83
CA GLY A 3 -7.76 -7.31 -3.38
C GLY A 3 -7.63 -7.35 -1.86
N ASP A 4 -8.67 -7.76 -1.12
CA ASP A 4 -8.51 -8.07 0.29
C ASP A 4 -7.72 -9.38 0.44
N PRO A 5 -6.57 -9.38 1.14
CA PRO A 5 -5.79 -10.59 1.32
C PRO A 5 -6.58 -11.66 2.06
N VAL A 6 -6.47 -12.89 1.59
CA VAL A 6 -7.08 -14.06 2.22
C VAL A 6 -5.99 -15.06 2.58
N LEU A 7 -5.90 -15.41 3.86
CA LEU A 7 -4.97 -16.41 4.36
C LEU A 7 -5.74 -17.56 5.02
N ARG A 8 -5.66 -18.75 4.43
CA ARG A 8 -6.37 -19.95 4.91
C ARG A 8 -7.87 -19.74 5.12
N GLY A 9 -8.52 -19.03 4.19
CA GLY A 9 -9.94 -18.68 4.26
C GLY A 9 -10.30 -17.56 5.22
N MET A 10 -9.33 -16.96 5.92
CA MET A 10 -9.53 -15.83 6.82
C MET A 10 -9.10 -14.52 6.16
N PHE A 11 -9.85 -13.46 6.37
CA PHE A 11 -9.65 -12.14 5.77
C PHE A 11 -10.09 -11.01 6.72
N GLY A 12 -9.97 -9.80 6.28
CA GLY A 12 -10.40 -8.61 7.00
C GLY A 12 -9.57 -8.37 8.27
N SER A 13 -10.22 -8.04 9.38
CA SER A 13 -9.56 -7.72 10.65
C SER A 13 -8.83 -8.89 11.33
N ARG A 14 -8.85 -10.08 10.72
CA ARG A 14 -8.04 -11.22 11.18
C ARG A 14 -6.61 -11.19 10.65
N LEU A 15 -6.32 -10.31 9.70
CA LEU A 15 -4.99 -10.06 9.16
C LEU A 15 -4.52 -8.67 9.54
N ASN A 16 -3.29 -8.56 10.05
CA ASN A 16 -2.60 -7.28 10.12
C ASN A 16 -1.85 -7.04 8.83
N ILE A 17 -1.88 -5.81 8.34
CA ILE A 17 -1.12 -5.36 7.18
C ILE A 17 -0.25 -4.20 7.64
N LEU A 18 1.05 -4.36 7.50
CA LEU A 18 2.03 -3.35 7.86
C LEU A 18 2.82 -2.92 6.63
N THR A 19 3.11 -1.64 6.55
CA THR A 19 3.97 -1.05 5.51
C THR A 19 5.14 -0.35 6.18
N ASN A 20 6.36 -0.81 5.95
CA ASN A 20 7.58 -0.33 6.61
C ASN A 20 7.40 -0.26 8.13
N GLY A 21 6.83 -1.33 8.74
CA GLY A 21 6.55 -1.43 10.17
C GLY A 21 5.31 -0.66 10.66
N GLY A 22 4.75 0.26 9.89
CA GLY A 22 3.53 1.00 10.23
C GLY A 22 2.26 0.21 9.89
N MET A 23 1.32 0.11 10.83
CA MET A 23 0.05 -0.57 10.58
C MET A 23 -0.79 0.21 9.56
N MET A 24 -1.26 -0.47 8.54
CA MET A 24 -2.17 0.05 7.53
C MET A 24 -3.59 -0.43 7.81
N LEU A 25 -4.48 0.52 8.07
CA LEU A 25 -5.91 0.26 8.26
C LEU A 25 -6.69 0.77 7.05
N GLY A 26 -7.82 0.09 6.73
CA GLY A 26 -8.82 0.66 5.85
C GLY A 26 -9.57 1.81 6.56
N ALA A 27 -10.16 2.72 5.79
CA ALA A 27 -10.93 3.84 6.33
C ALA A 27 -12.38 3.45 6.65
N CYS A 28 -12.92 2.42 5.98
CA CYS A 28 -14.30 2.00 6.16
C CYS A 28 -14.46 0.97 7.30
N PRO A 29 -15.23 1.28 8.36
CA PRO A 29 -15.51 0.31 9.42
C PRO A 29 -16.18 -0.98 8.92
N GLY A 30 -16.95 -0.89 7.84
CA GLY A 30 -17.57 -2.03 7.17
C GLY A 30 -16.63 -2.86 6.29
N ARG A 31 -15.35 -2.52 6.24
CA ARG A 31 -14.33 -3.22 5.42
C ARG A 31 -14.68 -3.30 3.94
N MET A 32 -15.25 -2.23 3.42
CA MET A 32 -15.52 -2.11 1.98
C MET A 32 -14.25 -1.73 1.19
N ASP A 33 -13.25 -1.24 1.89
CA ASP A 33 -11.91 -0.95 1.41
C ASP A 33 -10.87 -1.85 2.11
N ALA A 34 -10.17 -2.67 1.35
CA ALA A 34 -9.03 -3.40 1.89
C ALA A 34 -7.84 -2.45 2.10
N PRO A 35 -7.02 -2.60 3.15
CA PRO A 35 -5.81 -1.79 3.32
C PRO A 35 -4.88 -1.81 2.10
N THR A 36 -4.84 -2.92 1.37
CA THR A 36 -4.10 -3.08 0.10
C THR A 36 -4.63 -2.23 -1.06
N SER A 37 -5.81 -1.63 -0.93
CA SER A 37 -6.32 -0.67 -1.93
C SER A 37 -5.54 0.64 -1.95
N TYR A 38 -4.92 1.00 -0.83
CA TYR A 38 -4.18 2.25 -0.63
C TYR A 38 -2.70 2.17 -0.99
N ILE A 39 -2.19 0.98 -1.30
CA ILE A 39 -0.79 0.73 -1.62
C ILE A 39 -0.67 0.02 -2.96
N SER A 40 0.55 -0.04 -3.47
CA SER A 40 0.92 -0.84 -4.64
C SER A 40 2.00 -1.83 -4.22
N PRO A 41 1.63 -3.11 -4.02
CA PRO A 41 2.56 -4.13 -3.52
C PRO A 41 3.87 -4.25 -4.30
N GLU A 42 3.82 -4.00 -5.60
CA GLU A 42 4.97 -4.01 -6.51
C GLU A 42 6.00 -2.91 -6.25
N THR A 43 5.71 -1.96 -5.36
CA THR A 43 6.63 -0.88 -4.97
C THR A 43 7.41 -1.18 -3.70
N TYR A 44 7.28 -2.38 -3.15
CA TYR A 44 8.01 -2.85 -1.98
C TYR A 44 9.05 -3.88 -2.38
N ASP A 45 10.18 -3.91 -1.66
CA ASP A 45 11.29 -4.83 -1.95
C ASP A 45 10.99 -6.23 -1.42
N GLN A 46 10.27 -6.31 -0.29
CA GLN A 46 9.94 -7.58 0.35
C GLN A 46 8.46 -7.65 0.76
N LEU A 47 7.88 -8.83 0.59
CA LEU A 47 6.58 -9.20 1.13
C LEU A 47 6.74 -10.43 2.01
N THR A 48 6.51 -10.29 3.32
CA THR A 48 6.59 -11.37 4.30
C THR A 48 5.21 -11.73 4.81
N VAL A 49 4.87 -13.03 4.79
CA VAL A 49 3.61 -13.55 5.35
C VAL A 49 3.89 -14.37 6.58
N ILE A 50 3.53 -13.85 7.75
CA ILE A 50 3.64 -14.51 9.04
C ILE A 50 2.30 -15.18 9.35
N LYS A 51 2.31 -16.51 9.48
CA LYS A 51 1.08 -17.32 9.64
C LYS A 51 0.73 -17.49 11.11
N GLY A 52 -0.51 -17.19 11.47
CA GLY A 52 -1.04 -17.32 12.83
C GLY A 52 -0.55 -16.22 13.79
N PRO A 53 -0.98 -16.28 15.06
CA PRO A 53 -0.56 -15.35 16.09
C PRO A 53 0.84 -15.69 16.57
N GLN A 54 1.86 -14.95 16.13
CA GLN A 54 3.26 -15.23 16.42
C GLN A 54 3.83 -14.35 17.54
N THR A 55 3.54 -13.06 17.51
CA THR A 55 4.15 -12.09 18.40
C THR A 55 3.32 -10.82 18.52
N VAL A 56 3.45 -10.12 19.66
CA VAL A 56 2.82 -8.81 19.89
C VAL A 56 3.50 -7.68 19.11
N LEU A 57 4.68 -7.89 18.56
CA LEU A 57 5.42 -6.89 17.79
C LEU A 57 4.64 -6.36 16.57
N TRP A 58 3.79 -7.19 16.00
CA TRP A 58 3.02 -6.85 14.80
C TRP A 58 1.61 -6.33 15.10
N GLY A 59 1.37 -5.90 16.34
CA GLY A 59 0.09 -5.35 16.76
C GLY A 59 -0.96 -6.40 17.15
N PRO A 60 -2.11 -5.94 17.65
CA PRO A 60 -3.21 -6.82 18.06
C PRO A 60 -4.00 -7.34 16.86
N GLY A 61 -4.76 -8.42 17.05
CA GLY A 61 -5.81 -8.85 16.12
C GLY A 61 -5.38 -9.79 14.99
N ALA A 62 -4.10 -10.13 14.87
CA ALA A 62 -3.58 -11.00 13.81
C ALA A 62 -3.86 -12.50 14.04
N SER A 63 -5.12 -12.91 14.25
CA SER A 63 -5.45 -14.32 14.48
C SER A 63 -5.17 -15.24 13.28
N ALA A 64 -5.24 -14.72 12.07
CA ALA A 64 -4.89 -15.45 10.85
C ALA A 64 -3.40 -15.28 10.49
N GLY A 65 -2.85 -14.10 10.71
CA GLY A 65 -1.47 -13.77 10.41
C GLY A 65 -1.23 -12.30 10.14
N THR A 66 0.01 -11.99 9.80
CA THR A 66 0.47 -10.64 9.48
C THR A 66 1.13 -10.63 8.10
N ILE A 67 0.87 -9.60 7.33
CA ILE A 67 1.51 -9.36 6.03
C ILE A 67 2.34 -8.08 6.17
N LEU A 68 3.65 -8.21 5.95
CA LEU A 68 4.60 -7.12 5.98
C LEU A 68 4.97 -6.76 4.55
N PHE A 69 4.83 -5.50 4.21
CA PHE A 69 5.36 -4.88 3.01
C PHE A 69 6.52 -3.99 3.42
N GLU A 70 7.72 -4.32 3.01
CA GLU A 70 8.92 -3.68 3.49
C GLU A 70 9.78 -3.16 2.34
N ARG A 71 10.38 -1.99 2.57
CA ARG A 71 11.42 -1.42 1.71
C ARG A 71 12.74 -1.49 2.47
N GLU A 72 13.73 -2.05 1.79
CA GLU A 72 15.06 -2.14 2.36
C GLU A 72 15.77 -0.78 2.29
N PRO A 73 16.50 -0.39 3.34
CA PRO A 73 17.34 0.80 3.30
C PRO A 73 18.42 0.68 2.21
N GLU A 74 18.74 1.80 1.57
CA GLU A 74 19.83 1.84 0.60
C GLU A 74 21.18 2.06 1.28
N HIS A 75 22.22 1.42 0.76
CA HIS A 75 23.59 1.60 1.20
C HIS A 75 24.50 1.85 0.00
N PHE A 76 25.15 3.02 -0.02
CA PHE A 76 26.08 3.42 -1.07
C PHE A 76 27.48 3.57 -0.47
N GLY A 77 28.43 2.73 -0.89
CA GLY A 77 29.85 2.85 -0.48
C GLY A 77 30.55 4.07 -1.05
N GLU A 78 30.05 4.60 -2.16
CA GLU A 78 30.51 5.81 -2.85
C GLU A 78 29.30 6.56 -3.44
N LEU A 79 29.51 7.75 -3.99
CA LEU A 79 28.44 8.48 -4.68
C LEU A 79 27.90 7.66 -5.85
N GLY A 80 26.61 7.37 -5.81
CA GLY A 80 25.99 6.52 -6.80
C GLY A 80 24.49 6.74 -6.95
N THR A 81 23.92 6.12 -7.97
CA THR A 81 22.48 6.14 -8.25
C THR A 81 22.02 4.74 -8.65
N ARG A 82 20.77 4.42 -8.30
CA ARG A 82 20.05 3.23 -8.76
C ARG A 82 18.69 3.66 -9.32
N VAL A 83 18.33 3.13 -10.48
CA VAL A 83 17.03 3.39 -11.09
C VAL A 83 16.45 2.06 -11.58
N ASN A 84 15.25 1.74 -11.10
CA ASN A 84 14.43 0.67 -11.59
C ASN A 84 13.14 1.25 -12.17
N ALA A 85 12.72 0.77 -13.33
CA ALA A 85 11.47 1.17 -13.95
C ALA A 85 10.76 -0.05 -14.52
N SER A 86 9.44 -0.06 -14.43
CA SER A 86 8.60 -1.10 -14.99
C SER A 86 7.42 -0.49 -15.73
N LEU A 87 7.13 -1.07 -16.90
CA LEU A 87 5.94 -0.77 -17.70
C LEU A 87 5.21 -2.07 -17.96
N LEU A 88 3.93 -2.11 -17.67
CA LEU A 88 3.07 -3.26 -17.93
C LEU A 88 1.88 -2.81 -18.77
N ALA A 89 1.71 -3.44 -19.93
CA ALA A 89 0.52 -3.28 -20.78
C ALA A 89 -0.26 -4.60 -20.81
N GLY A 90 -1.57 -4.52 -20.78
CA GLY A 90 -2.44 -5.69 -20.77
C GLY A 90 -3.74 -5.46 -21.51
N SER A 91 -4.62 -6.46 -21.50
CA SER A 91 -5.97 -6.35 -22.04
C SER A 91 -6.79 -5.29 -21.28
N ASN A 92 -7.89 -4.85 -21.90
CA ASN A 92 -8.81 -3.87 -21.37
C ASN A 92 -8.13 -2.53 -20.99
N GLY A 93 -7.26 -2.03 -21.87
CA GLY A 93 -6.57 -0.75 -21.68
C GLY A 93 -5.60 -0.73 -20.48
N ARG A 94 -5.29 -1.88 -19.87
CA ARG A 94 -4.41 -1.90 -18.70
C ARG A 94 -3.03 -1.33 -19.04
N PHE A 95 -2.61 -0.34 -18.24
CA PHE A 95 -1.29 0.27 -18.35
C PHE A 95 -0.77 0.71 -16.99
N ASP A 96 0.18 -0.05 -16.46
CA ASP A 96 0.79 0.23 -15.18
C ASP A 96 2.24 0.74 -15.40
N LYS A 97 2.65 1.71 -14.60
CA LYS A 97 3.99 2.32 -14.63
C LYS A 97 4.53 2.36 -13.21
N THR A 98 5.78 1.99 -13.03
CA THR A 98 6.48 2.11 -11.75
C THR A 98 7.87 2.65 -11.99
N ILE A 99 8.30 3.56 -11.12
CA ILE A 99 9.67 4.04 -11.03
C ILE A 99 10.12 3.95 -9.58
N ASP A 100 11.33 3.49 -9.36
CA ASP A 100 12.03 3.46 -8.08
C ASP A 100 13.46 3.91 -8.31
N ALA A 101 13.80 5.09 -7.84
CA ALA A 101 15.08 5.71 -8.02
C ALA A 101 15.70 6.09 -6.68
N ALA A 102 16.97 5.77 -6.50
CA ALA A 102 17.74 6.15 -5.33
C ALA A 102 19.06 6.80 -5.77
N ALA A 103 19.50 7.77 -4.97
CA ALA A 103 20.80 8.40 -5.10
C ALA A 103 21.40 8.58 -3.70
N GLY A 104 22.69 8.34 -3.54
CA GLY A 104 23.31 8.42 -2.24
C GLY A 104 24.83 8.37 -2.26
N GLY A 105 25.38 8.32 -1.08
CA GLY A 105 26.80 8.16 -0.81
C GLY A 105 27.03 7.51 0.55
N PRO A 106 28.28 7.48 1.06
CA PRO A 106 28.64 6.76 2.29
C PRO A 106 27.89 7.19 3.55
N LEU A 107 27.28 8.39 3.55
CA LEU A 107 26.60 8.93 4.72
C LEU A 107 25.07 8.85 4.65
N GLY A 108 24.50 8.45 3.50
CA GLY A 108 23.06 8.37 3.38
C GLY A 108 22.55 8.46 1.95
N TYR A 109 21.23 8.49 1.82
CA TYR A 109 20.56 8.42 0.53
C TYR A 109 19.23 9.18 0.50
N VAL A 110 18.79 9.45 -0.71
CA VAL A 110 17.40 9.77 -1.03
C VAL A 110 16.85 8.70 -1.99
N ARG A 111 15.65 8.21 -1.72
CA ARG A 111 14.92 7.27 -2.59
C ARG A 111 13.54 7.85 -2.91
N VAL A 112 13.13 7.79 -4.16
CA VAL A 112 11.82 8.22 -4.64
C VAL A 112 11.18 7.05 -5.37
N ILE A 113 9.93 6.75 -5.01
CA ILE A 113 9.15 5.68 -5.63
C ILE A 113 7.84 6.28 -6.10
N GLY A 114 7.44 5.97 -7.32
CA GLY A 114 6.16 6.37 -7.87
C GLY A 114 5.56 5.28 -8.72
N ASN A 115 4.25 5.14 -8.66
CA ASN A 115 3.53 4.27 -9.58
C ASN A 115 2.18 4.83 -9.98
N THR A 116 1.74 4.47 -11.19
CA THR A 116 0.36 4.63 -11.64
C THR A 116 -0.13 3.31 -12.19
N ALA A 117 -1.41 2.99 -11.96
CA ALA A 117 -2.03 1.81 -12.52
C ALA A 117 -3.43 2.15 -13.02
N HIS A 118 -3.71 1.75 -14.26
CA HIS A 118 -4.97 1.99 -14.97
C HIS A 118 -5.47 0.74 -15.64
N ALA A 119 -6.80 0.54 -15.67
CA ALA A 119 -7.47 -0.38 -16.60
C ALA A 119 -8.90 0.08 -16.84
N ASP A 120 -9.42 -0.22 -18.04
CA ASP A 120 -10.82 -0.02 -18.40
C ASP A 120 -11.72 -1.15 -17.89
N ASP A 121 -13.04 -0.97 -18.03
CA ASP A 121 -14.00 -2.03 -17.80
C ASP A 121 -13.75 -3.20 -18.77
N TYR A 122 -13.79 -4.42 -18.26
CA TYR A 122 -13.67 -5.60 -19.12
C TYR A 122 -15.04 -6.04 -19.65
N LYS A 123 -15.03 -6.89 -20.68
CA LYS A 123 -16.22 -7.57 -21.20
C LYS A 123 -16.23 -9.02 -20.75
N ASP A 124 -17.39 -9.51 -20.33
CA ASP A 124 -17.58 -10.92 -19.98
C ASP A 124 -17.68 -11.82 -21.22
N GLY A 125 -17.93 -13.12 -21.00
CA GLY A 125 -18.07 -14.10 -22.08
C GLY A 125 -19.26 -13.89 -22.99
N ASN A 126 -20.25 -13.09 -22.61
CA ASN A 126 -21.40 -12.72 -23.40
C ASN A 126 -21.20 -11.41 -24.19
N GLY A 127 -20.10 -10.70 -23.91
CA GLY A 127 -19.78 -9.40 -24.49
C GLY A 127 -20.33 -8.21 -23.69
N ASP A 128 -20.94 -8.47 -22.53
CA ASP A 128 -21.47 -7.42 -21.65
C ASP A 128 -20.35 -6.72 -20.90
N THR A 129 -20.46 -5.38 -20.78
CA THR A 129 -19.47 -4.59 -20.04
C THR A 129 -19.63 -4.78 -18.54
N VAL A 130 -18.56 -5.20 -17.88
CA VAL A 130 -18.50 -5.42 -16.44
C VAL A 130 -17.76 -4.25 -15.76
N PRO A 131 -18.41 -3.51 -14.84
CA PRO A 131 -17.79 -2.42 -14.11
C PRO A 131 -16.55 -2.91 -13.34
N SER A 132 -15.38 -2.52 -13.78
CA SER A 132 -14.09 -3.01 -13.26
C SER A 132 -12.93 -2.01 -13.47
N ARG A 133 -13.21 -0.87 -14.12
CA ARG A 133 -12.24 0.22 -14.33
C ARG A 133 -11.62 0.64 -13.01
N TYR A 134 -10.35 0.94 -13.08
CA TYR A 134 -9.65 1.58 -11.98
C TYR A 134 -8.56 2.53 -12.47
N ASP A 135 -8.33 3.55 -11.67
CA ASP A 135 -7.19 4.46 -11.77
C ASP A 135 -6.61 4.66 -10.39
N LYS A 136 -5.30 4.52 -10.24
CA LYS A 136 -4.63 4.84 -8.97
C LYS A 136 -3.21 5.30 -9.19
N TRP A 137 -2.71 6.07 -8.23
CA TRP A 137 -1.31 6.46 -8.15
C TRP A 137 -0.82 6.43 -6.71
N ASN A 138 0.49 6.22 -6.53
CA ASN A 138 1.19 6.40 -5.28
C ASN A 138 2.54 7.07 -5.55
N GLY A 139 2.98 7.89 -4.60
CA GLY A 139 4.31 8.49 -4.56
C GLY A 139 4.84 8.44 -3.14
N ASP A 140 6.07 7.98 -3.00
CA ASP A 140 6.75 7.85 -1.72
C ASP A 140 8.19 8.38 -1.83
N ILE A 141 8.69 8.95 -0.74
CA ILE A 141 10.08 9.41 -0.60
C ILE A 141 10.67 8.86 0.70
N ALA A 142 11.93 8.47 0.67
CA ALA A 142 12.71 8.11 1.84
C ALA A 142 14.02 8.90 1.86
N LEU A 143 14.39 9.38 3.05
CA LEU A 143 15.66 10.05 3.34
C LEU A 143 16.36 9.23 4.42
N GLY A 144 17.44 8.56 4.07
CA GLY A 144 18.20 7.71 4.97
C GLY A 144 19.55 8.34 5.33
N TRP A 145 19.88 8.31 6.61
CA TRP A 145 21.22 8.60 7.12
C TRP A 145 21.84 7.28 7.60
N THR A 146 22.95 6.89 6.98
CA THR A 146 23.63 5.60 7.17
C THR A 146 25.14 5.84 7.36
N PRO A 147 25.57 6.43 8.48
CA PRO A 147 26.96 6.83 8.69
C PRO A 147 27.92 5.63 8.79
N ASP A 148 27.41 4.47 9.11
CA ASP A 148 28.09 3.19 9.16
C ASP A 148 27.12 2.05 8.81
N ALA A 149 27.62 0.81 8.72
CA ALA A 149 26.82 -0.37 8.36
C ALA A 149 25.79 -0.77 9.43
N ASP A 150 25.93 -0.28 10.64
CA ASP A 150 25.13 -0.68 11.81
C ASP A 150 24.15 0.41 12.26
N THR A 151 24.15 1.57 11.60
CA THR A 151 23.32 2.72 12.01
C THR A 151 22.43 3.17 10.86
N LEU A 152 21.13 3.26 11.12
CA LEU A 152 20.14 3.81 10.22
C LEU A 152 19.26 4.83 10.95
N LEU A 153 19.09 6.00 10.35
CA LEU A 153 17.97 6.89 10.64
C LEU A 153 17.27 7.20 9.33
N GLU A 154 16.01 6.80 9.20
CA GLU A 154 15.24 6.96 7.98
C GLU A 154 13.95 7.73 8.23
N LEU A 155 13.71 8.76 7.43
CA LEU A 155 12.45 9.49 7.34
C LEU A 155 11.75 9.11 6.04
N THR A 156 10.49 8.68 6.13
CA THR A 156 9.66 8.34 4.97
C THR A 156 8.41 9.20 4.94
N ALA A 157 7.98 9.59 3.74
CA ALA A 157 6.70 10.23 3.52
C ALA A 157 6.05 9.71 2.24
N GLY A 158 4.73 9.58 2.23
CA GLY A 158 4.02 9.05 1.09
C GLY A 158 2.60 9.58 0.94
N LYS A 159 2.15 9.65 -0.31
CA LYS A 159 0.76 9.96 -0.68
C LYS A 159 0.30 9.04 -1.80
N GLY A 160 -1.00 8.83 -1.85
CA GLY A 160 -1.64 8.13 -2.94
C GLY A 160 -3.13 8.41 -2.98
N ASP A 161 -3.72 8.15 -4.13
CA ASP A 161 -5.16 8.18 -4.32
C ASP A 161 -5.56 7.21 -5.44
N GLY A 162 -6.85 6.90 -5.52
CA GLY A 162 -7.37 6.06 -6.57
C GLY A 162 -8.88 6.01 -6.60
N GLU A 163 -9.40 5.48 -7.69
CA GLU A 163 -10.80 5.18 -7.88
C GLU A 163 -10.97 3.80 -8.50
N ALA A 164 -12.08 3.14 -8.22
CA ALA A 164 -12.38 1.83 -8.80
C ALA A 164 -13.88 1.58 -8.92
N ARG A 165 -14.30 1.04 -10.07
CA ARG A 165 -15.65 0.52 -10.28
C ARG A 165 -15.76 -0.92 -9.79
N SER A 166 -16.90 -1.28 -9.26
CA SER A 166 -17.17 -2.60 -8.69
C SER A 166 -18.38 -3.28 -9.33
N ALA A 167 -18.17 -4.43 -9.95
CA ALA A 167 -19.24 -5.23 -10.54
C ALA A 167 -20.19 -5.81 -9.50
N GLY A 168 -19.66 -6.24 -8.36
CA GLY A 168 -20.41 -6.96 -7.33
C GLY A 168 -21.09 -6.07 -6.29
N ARG A 169 -21.01 -4.74 -6.44
CA ARG A 169 -21.57 -3.78 -5.48
C ARG A 169 -22.37 -2.71 -6.21
N GLY A 170 -23.38 -2.15 -5.56
CA GLY A 170 -24.16 -1.03 -6.08
C GLY A 170 -23.47 0.33 -6.01
N MET A 171 -22.27 0.39 -5.39
CA MET A 171 -21.47 1.59 -5.21
C MET A 171 -20.04 1.34 -5.70
N ASP A 172 -19.40 2.40 -6.15
CA ASP A 172 -17.99 2.43 -6.56
C ASP A 172 -17.15 3.14 -5.51
N GLY A 173 -15.86 2.81 -5.43
CA GLY A 173 -14.92 3.61 -4.66
C GLY A 173 -14.45 4.78 -5.50
N SER A 174 -14.94 5.98 -5.20
CA SER A 174 -14.57 7.21 -5.90
C SER A 174 -13.34 7.88 -5.32
N GLN A 175 -12.87 7.45 -4.13
CA GLN A 175 -11.63 7.90 -3.50
C GLN A 175 -11.04 6.83 -2.60
N TYR A 176 -9.70 6.65 -2.69
CA TYR A 176 -8.86 5.83 -1.81
C TYR A 176 -7.61 6.61 -1.44
N LYS A 177 -7.78 7.72 -0.72
CA LYS A 177 -6.68 8.62 -0.38
C LYS A 177 -5.85 8.05 0.77
N ARG A 178 -4.51 8.12 0.61
CA ARG A 178 -3.53 7.75 1.64
C ARG A 178 -2.56 8.89 1.87
N GLU A 179 -2.22 9.11 3.14
CA GLU A 179 -1.05 9.89 3.55
C GLU A 179 -0.29 9.10 4.61
N SER A 180 1.04 9.07 4.53
CA SER A 180 1.87 8.35 5.49
C SER A 180 3.13 9.14 5.80
N LEU A 181 3.58 9.02 7.05
CA LEU A 181 4.85 9.56 7.54
C LEU A 181 5.46 8.54 8.50
N GLY A 182 6.75 8.27 8.36
CA GLY A 182 7.48 7.35 9.22
C GLY A 182 8.84 7.87 9.59
N LEU A 183 9.28 7.59 10.81
CA LEU A 183 10.64 7.79 11.28
C LEU A 183 11.10 6.49 11.92
N ARG A 184 12.22 5.94 11.43
CA ARG A 184 12.82 4.69 11.90
C ARG A 184 14.27 4.95 12.31
N PHE A 185 14.64 4.44 13.46
CA PHE A 185 16.03 4.39 13.93
C PHE A 185 16.42 2.96 14.23
N GLU A 186 17.61 2.56 13.76
CA GLU A 186 18.23 1.28 14.08
C GLU A 186 19.70 1.48 14.43
N LYS A 187 20.15 0.75 15.44
CA LYS A 187 21.56 0.59 15.78
C LYS A 187 21.80 -0.86 16.14
N SER A 188 22.66 -1.52 15.38
CA SER A 188 23.08 -2.92 15.58
C SER A 188 24.52 -2.97 16.10
N ASN A 189 24.98 -4.18 16.48
CA ASN A 189 26.32 -4.46 16.96
C ASN A 189 26.76 -3.54 18.12
N ILE A 190 25.85 -3.30 19.09
CA ILE A 190 26.09 -2.37 20.20
C ILE A 190 27.02 -2.97 21.24
N GLY A 191 26.87 -4.27 21.54
CA GLY A 191 27.71 -4.98 22.52
C GLY A 191 27.17 -6.37 22.87
N ASP A 192 27.88 -7.09 23.73
CA ASP A 192 27.61 -8.50 24.03
C ASP A 192 26.24 -8.76 24.70
N VAL A 193 25.68 -7.78 25.40
CA VAL A 193 24.42 -7.92 26.14
C VAL A 193 23.25 -7.31 25.38
N LEU A 194 23.50 -6.20 24.71
CA LEU A 194 22.51 -5.49 23.90
C LEU A 194 23.05 -5.44 22.46
N ASP A 195 22.50 -6.28 21.61
CA ASP A 195 22.92 -6.40 20.22
C ASP A 195 22.31 -5.30 19.34
N LYS A 196 21.00 -5.09 19.45
CA LYS A 196 20.26 -4.16 18.58
C LYS A 196 19.28 -3.29 19.37
N ILE A 197 19.17 -2.02 18.98
CA ILE A 197 18.06 -1.12 19.32
C ILE A 197 17.36 -0.74 18.04
N GLU A 198 16.04 -0.82 18.07
CA GLU A 198 15.16 -0.35 17.00
C GLU A 198 14.04 0.49 17.61
N ALA A 199 13.79 1.66 17.03
CA ALA A 199 12.69 2.54 17.42
C ALA A 199 12.00 3.07 16.18
N GLN A 200 10.67 3.10 16.20
CA GLN A 200 9.87 3.56 15.07
C GLN A 200 8.68 4.38 15.54
N VAL A 201 8.41 5.45 14.80
CA VAL A 201 7.18 6.24 14.88
C VAL A 201 6.60 6.34 13.50
N TYR A 202 5.29 6.12 13.37
CA TYR A 202 4.61 6.23 12.09
C TYR A 202 3.25 6.92 12.25
N TYR A 203 2.81 7.54 11.16
CA TYR A 203 1.48 8.09 10.97
C TYR A 203 0.95 7.60 9.64
N ASN A 204 -0.25 7.03 9.66
CA ASN A 204 -0.99 6.62 8.46
C ASN A 204 -2.39 7.21 8.52
N TYR A 205 -2.79 7.88 7.46
CA TYR A 205 -4.12 8.39 7.24
C TYR A 205 -4.70 7.77 5.98
N ALA A 206 -5.89 7.23 6.08
CA ALA A 206 -6.67 6.72 4.96
C ALA A 206 -8.02 7.40 4.94
N ASP A 207 -8.46 7.82 3.76
CA ASP A 207 -9.77 8.43 3.53
C ASP A 207 -10.43 7.74 2.34
N HIS A 208 -11.68 7.36 2.49
CA HIS A 208 -12.39 6.52 1.56
C HIS A 208 -13.76 7.07 1.29
N VAL A 209 -14.09 7.25 0.01
CA VAL A 209 -15.42 7.62 -0.44
C VAL A 209 -15.96 6.53 -1.35
N MET A 210 -17.13 6.01 -1.01
CA MET A 210 -17.93 5.19 -1.91
C MET A 210 -19.23 5.89 -2.26
N ASP A 211 -19.57 5.89 -3.53
CA ASP A 211 -20.85 6.41 -3.99
C ASP A 211 -21.38 5.64 -5.21
N ASN A 212 -22.61 5.92 -5.57
CA ASN A 212 -23.27 5.32 -6.74
C ASN A 212 -23.55 6.32 -7.87
N TYR A 213 -22.90 7.49 -7.86
CA TYR A 213 -23.16 8.57 -8.81
C TYR A 213 -21.91 9.21 -9.44
N THR A 214 -20.73 9.05 -8.86
CA THR A 214 -19.50 9.65 -9.42
C THR A 214 -18.98 8.86 -10.62
N LEU A 215 -18.86 7.53 -10.48
CA LEU A 215 -18.30 6.65 -11.52
C LEU A 215 -19.38 5.84 -12.26
N ARG A 216 -20.62 5.92 -11.82
CA ARG A 216 -21.81 5.30 -12.46
C ARG A 216 -23.04 6.18 -12.34
N THR A 217 -24.06 5.87 -13.09
CA THR A 217 -25.39 6.43 -12.86
C THR A 217 -26.14 5.57 -11.84
N PRO A 218 -26.81 6.17 -10.84
CA PRO A 218 -27.64 5.42 -9.92
C PRO A 218 -28.65 4.54 -10.65
N SER A 219 -28.71 3.27 -10.27
CA SER A 219 -29.59 2.29 -10.87
C SER A 219 -30.07 1.29 -9.83
N GLY A 220 -31.26 0.75 -10.01
CA GLY A 220 -31.84 -0.21 -9.09
C GLY A 220 -33.21 0.23 -8.55
N THR A 221 -33.65 -0.43 -7.48
CA THR A 221 -34.91 -0.15 -6.80
C THR A 221 -34.67 0.16 -5.32
N GLY A 222 -35.61 0.82 -4.68
CA GLY A 222 -35.48 1.19 -3.25
C GLY A 222 -34.40 2.24 -3.02
N MET A 223 -33.58 2.05 -1.99
CA MET A 223 -32.54 3.03 -1.60
C MET A 223 -31.47 3.25 -2.67
N MET A 224 -31.21 2.27 -3.54
CA MET A 224 -30.20 2.39 -4.60
C MET A 224 -30.67 3.18 -5.82
N ALA A 225 -31.95 3.56 -5.90
CA ALA A 225 -32.50 4.33 -7.01
C ALA A 225 -32.10 5.82 -6.98
N GLY A 226 -31.67 6.32 -5.82
CA GLY A 226 -31.20 7.69 -5.63
C GLY A 226 -29.69 7.76 -5.39
N PRO A 227 -29.13 9.01 -5.37
CA PRO A 227 -27.74 9.22 -5.03
C PRO A 227 -27.45 8.79 -3.57
N MET A 228 -26.41 8.01 -3.37
CA MET A 228 -25.94 7.56 -2.06
C MET A 228 -24.42 7.66 -2.00
N ALA A 229 -23.89 8.04 -0.84
CA ALA A 229 -22.47 8.04 -0.53
C ALA A 229 -22.21 7.50 0.87
N SER A 230 -21.01 6.99 1.09
CA SER A 230 -20.44 6.60 2.38
C SER A 230 -18.99 7.07 2.42
N ASN A 231 -18.68 7.74 3.52
CA ASN A 231 -17.33 8.24 3.86
C ASN A 231 -16.84 7.53 5.12
#